data_0da39741fbbb1a3f50015a5299343ef6
#
_entry.id   0da39741fbbb1a3f50015a5299343ef6
#
_cell.length_a   1.000
_cell.length_b   1.000
_cell.length_c   1.000
_cell.angle_alpha   90.00
_cell.angle_beta   90.00
_cell.angle_gamma   90.00
#
_symmetry.space_group_name_H-M   'P 1'
#
loop_
_entity.id
_entity.type
_entity.pdbx_description
1 polymer ?
#
loop_
_entity_poly.entity_id
_entity_poly.type
_entity_poly.pdbx_seq_one_letter_code
_entity_poly.pdbx_strand_id
1 'polypeptide(L)'
;MAQSQQAPFPPLPNLSQLPRGDAGAIVEKDPHGRVVDGIYCLDALRDQKSRDEPDQGRLEMSMFTCDSALVLLRHAVPVDAIGAGYESMRARCFAYMRDDALVPPTRNPYNAGSVLLRKQITFRARDAVDYSFSGQQVLNTPLDEAPDLVQRVLDYTKRLIVANRETYAKWADVDPDTYNAVHCNLYATPAAAVKAHKDNEAQLIVGAPIFSYTFLASKDGSGAVRPREFEIATPYMRPVGGKNPRLERDYKRVAGVTLGDGDLLVMQGDMQSEWYHRIVAGSNKLHANTMRVNMTVRAFHKTDNL
;
A
#
# COMPACT_ATOMS: atom_id res chain seq x y z
N MET A 1 -31.72 -21.96 7.32
CA MET A 1 -30.67 -20.97 7.17
C MET A 1 -30.48 -20.76 5.68
N ALA A 2 -30.93 -19.62 5.14
CA ALA A 2 -30.80 -19.31 3.72
C ALA A 2 -29.33 -18.92 3.47
N GLN A 3 -28.62 -19.68 2.66
CA GLN A 3 -27.33 -19.25 2.10
C GLN A 3 -27.59 -18.00 1.27
N SER A 4 -27.10 -16.85 1.73
CA SER A 4 -27.09 -15.63 0.93
C SER A 4 -26.24 -15.92 -0.31
N GLN A 5 -26.87 -16.04 -1.47
CA GLN A 5 -26.15 -16.03 -2.74
C GLN A 5 -25.40 -14.72 -2.83
N GLN A 6 -24.07 -14.77 -2.67
CA GLN A 6 -23.21 -13.62 -2.87
C GLN A 6 -23.35 -13.19 -4.33
N ALA A 7 -23.59 -11.89 -4.56
CA ALA A 7 -23.62 -11.32 -5.89
C ALA A 7 -22.29 -11.63 -6.62
N PRO A 8 -22.34 -11.96 -7.93
CA PRO A 8 -21.14 -12.21 -8.70
C PRO A 8 -20.24 -10.97 -8.68
N PHE A 9 -18.94 -11.19 -8.57
CA PHE A 9 -17.98 -10.09 -8.61
C PHE A 9 -17.93 -9.48 -10.02
N PRO A 10 -17.71 -8.16 -10.14
CA PRO A 10 -17.45 -7.54 -11.43
C PRO A 10 -16.20 -8.15 -12.07
N PRO A 11 -16.05 -8.04 -13.40
CA PRO A 11 -14.87 -8.53 -14.10
C PRO A 11 -13.60 -7.90 -13.50
N LEU A 12 -12.61 -8.75 -13.23
CA LEU A 12 -11.33 -8.30 -12.72
C LEU A 12 -10.52 -7.61 -13.82
N PRO A 13 -9.72 -6.58 -13.50
CA PRO A 13 -8.91 -5.92 -14.50
C PRO A 13 -7.90 -6.90 -15.12
N ASN A 14 -7.80 -6.88 -16.45
CA ASN A 14 -6.83 -7.68 -17.19
C ASN A 14 -5.51 -6.89 -17.32
N LEU A 15 -4.51 -7.29 -16.58
CA LEU A 15 -3.20 -6.62 -16.52
C LEU A 15 -2.36 -6.79 -17.80
N SER A 16 -2.71 -7.73 -18.70
CA SER A 16 -2.02 -7.88 -19.99
C SER A 16 -2.35 -6.75 -20.98
N GLN A 17 -3.45 -6.04 -20.74
CA GLN A 17 -3.88 -4.91 -21.55
C GLN A 17 -3.28 -3.57 -21.12
N LEU A 18 -2.31 -3.62 -20.19
CA LEU A 18 -1.54 -2.43 -19.81
C LEU A 18 -0.93 -1.81 -21.04
N PRO A 19 -1.17 -0.52 -21.31
CA PRO A 19 -0.45 0.16 -22.35
C PRO A 19 1.04 0.05 -22.05
N ARG A 20 1.81 -0.55 -22.92
CA ARG A 20 3.27 -0.40 -22.94
C ARG A 20 3.50 1.07 -23.32
N GLY A 21 3.53 1.94 -22.31
CA GLY A 21 3.59 3.36 -22.54
C GLY A 21 4.90 3.75 -23.16
N ASP A 22 4.84 4.35 -24.34
CA ASP A 22 5.86 5.26 -24.88
C ASP A 22 5.85 6.60 -24.09
N ALA A 23 5.69 6.55 -22.77
CA ALA A 23 5.86 7.72 -21.93
C ALA A 23 7.36 8.06 -21.91
N GLY A 24 7.69 9.24 -22.45
CA GLY A 24 9.08 9.68 -22.56
C GLY A 24 9.84 9.48 -21.25
N ALA A 25 10.91 8.71 -21.32
CA ALA A 25 11.75 8.43 -20.17
C ALA A 25 12.39 9.72 -19.68
N ILE A 26 12.05 10.15 -18.46
CA ILE A 26 12.84 11.16 -17.77
C ILE A 26 13.99 10.42 -17.10
N VAL A 27 15.16 10.52 -17.70
CA VAL A 27 16.39 9.96 -17.17
C VAL A 27 16.85 10.87 -16.02
N GLU A 28 16.53 10.53 -14.79
CA GLU A 28 17.15 11.16 -13.62
C GLU A 28 18.40 10.34 -13.22
N LYS A 29 19.49 11.05 -12.92
CA LYS A 29 20.66 10.43 -12.32
C LYS A 29 20.41 10.23 -10.83
N ASP A 30 20.74 9.04 -10.32
CA ASP A 30 20.75 8.80 -8.89
C ASP A 30 21.78 9.71 -8.18
N PRO A 31 21.78 9.82 -6.86
CA PRO A 31 22.75 10.62 -6.12
C PRO A 31 24.23 10.25 -6.38
N HIS A 32 24.47 9.08 -6.97
CA HIS A 32 25.80 8.60 -7.36
C HIS A 32 26.12 8.82 -8.84
N GLY A 33 25.25 9.53 -9.59
CA GLY A 33 25.43 9.86 -10.99
C GLY A 33 25.15 8.71 -11.96
N ARG A 34 24.59 7.59 -11.48
CA ARG A 34 24.19 6.46 -12.34
C ARG A 34 22.91 6.82 -13.06
N VAL A 35 22.87 6.58 -14.35
CA VAL A 35 21.65 6.67 -15.15
C VAL A 35 20.73 5.52 -14.72
N VAL A 36 19.56 5.86 -14.20
CA VAL A 36 18.54 4.86 -13.89
C VAL A 36 17.70 4.70 -15.15
N ASP A 37 18.06 3.71 -15.96
CA ASP A 37 17.31 3.37 -17.17
C ASP A 37 15.88 2.96 -16.79
N GLY A 38 14.89 3.64 -17.35
CA GLY A 38 13.49 3.24 -17.26
C GLY A 38 12.67 3.83 -16.11
N ILE A 39 13.09 4.95 -15.50
CA ILE A 39 12.18 5.70 -14.62
C ILE A 39 11.17 6.45 -15.49
N TYR A 40 9.94 5.98 -15.51
CA TYR A 40 8.80 6.74 -16.01
C TYR A 40 8.34 7.68 -14.89
N CYS A 41 8.43 9.00 -15.12
CA CYS A 41 8.02 9.98 -14.13
C CYS A 41 6.49 9.99 -14.01
N LEU A 42 5.95 9.62 -12.86
CA LEU A 42 4.52 9.73 -12.55
C LEU A 42 4.03 11.19 -12.56
N ASP A 43 4.93 12.19 -12.52
CA ASP A 43 4.55 13.60 -12.63
C ASP A 43 4.01 13.96 -14.04
N ALA A 44 4.41 13.24 -15.08
CA ALA A 44 3.81 13.41 -16.42
C ALA A 44 2.32 13.03 -16.46
N LEU A 45 1.85 12.26 -15.50
CA LEU A 45 0.44 11.90 -15.36
C LEU A 45 -0.37 12.96 -14.60
N ARG A 46 0.27 13.90 -13.90
CA ARG A 46 -0.41 15.04 -13.24
C ARG A 46 -1.03 16.02 -14.25
N ASP A 47 -0.42 16.22 -15.41
CA ASP A 47 -0.90 17.16 -16.43
C ASP A 47 -2.11 16.62 -17.23
N GLN A 48 -2.46 15.35 -17.12
CA GLN A 48 -3.65 14.78 -17.76
C GLN A 48 -4.95 14.94 -16.95
N LYS A 49 -4.92 15.64 -15.81
CA LYS A 49 -6.08 15.86 -14.92
C LYS A 49 -7.18 16.79 -15.46
N SER A 50 -7.18 17.17 -16.70
CA SER A 50 -8.18 18.11 -17.25
C SER A 50 -9.36 17.43 -17.95
N ARG A 51 -9.73 16.22 -17.61
CA ARG A 51 -10.97 15.61 -18.15
C ARG A 51 -11.80 15.03 -17.02
N ASP A 52 -12.95 15.67 -16.81
CA ASP A 52 -13.97 15.40 -15.78
C ASP A 52 -14.78 14.11 -16.04
N GLU A 53 -14.16 13.00 -16.38
CA GLU A 53 -14.85 11.71 -16.42
C GLU A 53 -14.32 10.80 -15.29
N PRO A 54 -15.21 10.09 -14.60
CA PRO A 54 -14.80 9.10 -13.62
C PRO A 54 -14.08 7.95 -14.34
N ASP A 55 -12.76 7.97 -14.23
CA ASP A 55 -11.85 7.03 -14.91
C ASP A 55 -11.92 5.67 -14.19
N GLN A 56 -13.01 4.95 -14.40
CA GLN A 56 -13.20 3.60 -13.87
C GLN A 56 -12.22 2.65 -14.56
N GLY A 57 -11.26 2.15 -13.80
CA GLY A 57 -10.40 1.04 -14.22
C GLY A 57 -9.15 1.42 -15.03
N ARG A 58 -8.68 2.66 -14.97
CA ARG A 58 -7.40 3.01 -15.60
C ARG A 58 -6.24 2.39 -14.84
N LEU A 59 -5.47 1.62 -15.56
CA LEU A 59 -4.28 0.96 -15.11
C LEU A 59 -3.05 1.82 -15.45
N GLU A 60 -2.28 2.20 -14.43
CA GLU A 60 -1.05 2.96 -14.58
C GLU A 60 0.14 2.09 -14.11
N MET A 61 1.13 1.90 -14.96
CA MET A 61 2.33 1.15 -14.64
C MET A 61 3.58 2.02 -14.75
N SER A 62 4.43 1.96 -13.74
CA SER A 62 5.75 2.58 -13.76
C SER A 62 6.81 1.53 -13.50
N MET A 63 7.81 1.47 -14.38
CA MET A 63 8.96 0.58 -14.25
C MET A 63 10.17 1.39 -13.79
N PHE A 64 10.86 0.92 -12.77
CA PHE A 64 12.04 1.59 -12.20
C PHE A 64 13.35 0.94 -12.62
N THR A 65 13.35 -0.38 -12.70
CA THR A 65 14.42 -1.21 -13.25
C THR A 65 13.76 -2.34 -14.02
N CYS A 66 14.52 -3.15 -14.75
CA CYS A 66 13.95 -4.27 -15.52
C CYS A 66 13.09 -5.23 -14.69
N ASP A 67 13.36 -5.34 -13.37
CA ASP A 67 12.65 -6.26 -12.47
C ASP A 67 11.74 -5.60 -11.45
N SER A 68 11.82 -4.27 -11.27
CA SER A 68 10.99 -3.51 -10.35
C SER A 68 9.84 -2.82 -11.05
N ALA A 69 8.63 -2.93 -10.54
CA ALA A 69 7.48 -2.21 -11.07
C ALA A 69 6.45 -1.83 -10.00
N LEU A 70 5.81 -0.68 -10.22
CA LEU A 70 4.59 -0.28 -9.54
C LEU A 70 3.42 -0.40 -10.50
N VAL A 71 2.34 -1.03 -10.04
CA VAL A 71 1.08 -1.09 -10.77
C VAL A 71 0.03 -0.38 -9.92
N LEU A 72 -0.56 0.67 -10.46
CA LEU A 72 -1.64 1.40 -9.80
C LEU A 72 -2.95 1.14 -10.52
N LEU A 73 -3.89 0.57 -9.80
CA LEU A 73 -5.27 0.37 -10.22
C LEU A 73 -6.14 1.40 -9.49
N ARG A 74 -6.65 2.36 -10.24
CA ARG A 74 -7.58 3.37 -9.70
C ARG A 74 -8.93 2.72 -9.45
N HIS A 75 -9.50 3.01 -8.26
CA HIS A 75 -10.79 2.44 -7.85
C HIS A 75 -10.89 0.93 -8.06
N ALA A 76 -9.75 0.22 -7.82
CA ALA A 76 -9.63 -1.22 -8.00
C ALA A 76 -10.58 -2.02 -7.13
N VAL A 77 -11.05 -1.42 -6.04
CA VAL A 77 -12.07 -1.98 -5.17
C VAL A 77 -13.37 -1.26 -5.47
N PRO A 78 -14.06 -1.60 -6.57
CA PRO A 78 -15.37 -1.02 -6.86
C PRO A 78 -16.34 -1.41 -5.74
N VAL A 79 -17.22 -0.50 -5.41
CA VAL A 79 -18.29 -0.72 -4.42
C VAL A 79 -19.01 -2.05 -4.68
N ASP A 80 -19.20 -2.38 -5.94
CA ASP A 80 -19.86 -3.61 -6.40
C ASP A 80 -19.00 -4.87 -6.24
N ALA A 81 -17.68 -4.76 -6.23
CA ALA A 81 -16.77 -5.91 -6.12
C ALA A 81 -16.73 -6.51 -4.70
N ILE A 82 -16.98 -5.69 -3.70
CA ILE A 82 -17.02 -6.13 -2.29
C ILE A 82 -18.45 -6.50 -1.89
N GLY A 83 -19.44 -6.18 -2.74
CA GLY A 83 -20.84 -6.58 -2.57
C GLY A 83 -21.70 -5.56 -1.80
N ALA A 84 -22.97 -5.87 -1.71
CA ALA A 84 -23.92 -5.07 -0.95
C ALA A 84 -23.43 -4.87 0.49
N GLY A 85 -23.36 -3.59 0.92
CA GLY A 85 -22.90 -3.24 2.26
C GLY A 85 -21.46 -2.74 2.35
N TYR A 86 -20.77 -2.46 1.23
CA TYR A 86 -19.39 -1.93 1.22
C TYR A 86 -19.21 -0.75 2.18
N GLU A 87 -20.08 0.27 2.11
CA GLU A 87 -20.00 1.43 2.99
C GLU A 87 -20.14 1.05 4.47
N SER A 88 -21.00 0.10 4.80
CA SER A 88 -21.14 -0.42 6.15
C SER A 88 -19.90 -1.21 6.60
N MET A 89 -19.32 -2.04 5.73
CA MET A 89 -18.06 -2.76 6.02
C MET A 89 -16.90 -1.79 6.20
N ARG A 90 -16.80 -0.78 5.35
CA ARG A 90 -15.80 0.28 5.45
C ARG A 90 -15.94 1.04 6.78
N ALA A 91 -17.15 1.48 7.12
CA ALA A 91 -17.42 2.18 8.37
C ALA A 91 -17.04 1.33 9.59
N ARG A 92 -17.42 0.04 9.61
CA ARG A 92 -17.05 -0.89 10.71
C ARG A 92 -15.55 -1.08 10.80
N CYS A 93 -14.84 -1.19 9.66
CA CYS A 93 -13.39 -1.30 9.65
C CYS A 93 -12.70 -0.05 10.22
N PHE A 94 -13.15 1.16 9.84
CA PHE A 94 -12.63 2.39 10.43
C PHE A 94 -12.94 2.50 11.93
N ALA A 95 -14.13 2.09 12.38
CA ALA A 95 -14.49 2.03 13.79
C ALA A 95 -13.58 1.08 14.55
N TYR A 96 -13.37 -0.13 14.04
CA TYR A 96 -12.47 -1.13 14.61
C TYR A 96 -11.03 -0.58 14.76
N MET A 97 -10.48 0.01 13.71
CA MET A 97 -9.13 0.57 13.73
C MET A 97 -8.96 1.77 14.67
N ARG A 98 -10.04 2.48 14.98
CA ARG A 98 -10.03 3.61 15.91
C ARG A 98 -10.15 3.19 17.37
N ASP A 99 -10.72 2.05 17.63
CA ASP A 99 -10.93 1.54 18.99
C ASP A 99 -9.59 1.20 19.65
N ASP A 100 -9.26 1.87 20.74
CA ASP A 100 -8.00 1.64 21.48
C ASP A 100 -7.97 0.30 22.22
N ALA A 101 -9.14 -0.29 22.49
CA ALA A 101 -9.23 -1.61 23.11
C ALA A 101 -8.93 -2.73 22.10
N LEU A 102 -9.29 -2.53 20.80
CA LEU A 102 -9.06 -3.49 19.74
C LEU A 102 -7.71 -3.27 19.05
N VAL A 103 -7.37 -2.00 18.75
CA VAL A 103 -6.10 -1.62 18.13
C VAL A 103 -5.44 -0.55 19.00
N PRO A 104 -4.63 -0.94 19.99
CA PRO A 104 -3.98 0.01 20.88
C PRO A 104 -3.01 0.93 20.12
N PRO A 105 -2.72 2.11 20.69
CA PRO A 105 -1.69 3.00 20.14
C PRO A 105 -0.35 2.28 20.02
N THR A 106 0.28 2.35 18.84
CA THR A 106 1.53 1.70 18.56
C THR A 106 2.69 2.43 19.25
N ARG A 107 3.48 1.75 20.05
CA ARG A 107 4.68 2.33 20.70
C ARG A 107 5.70 2.76 19.66
N ASN A 108 6.35 3.89 19.89
CA ASN A 108 7.42 4.36 19.03
C ASN A 108 8.73 3.62 19.38
N PRO A 109 9.32 2.83 18.47
CA PRO A 109 10.54 2.07 18.78
C PRO A 109 11.77 2.95 19.01
N TYR A 110 11.73 4.19 18.54
CA TYR A 110 12.85 5.13 18.62
C TYR A 110 12.72 6.12 19.79
N ASN A 111 11.61 6.11 20.50
CA ASN A 111 11.38 7.01 21.64
C ASN A 111 10.45 6.31 22.66
N ALA A 112 11.08 5.68 23.66
CA ALA A 112 10.39 4.94 24.70
C ALA A 112 9.49 5.87 25.51
N GLY A 113 8.29 5.92 25.50
CA GLY A 113 7.34 6.83 26.17
C GLY A 113 6.51 7.66 25.22
N SER A 114 6.76 7.56 23.91
CA SER A 114 5.87 8.11 22.89
C SER A 114 5.19 7.03 22.07
N VAL A 115 4.09 7.38 21.42
CA VAL A 115 3.37 6.54 20.46
C VAL A 115 3.53 7.07 19.05
N LEU A 116 3.42 6.19 18.07
CA LEU A 116 3.34 6.60 16.66
C LEU A 116 2.00 7.31 16.42
N LEU A 117 2.01 8.27 15.50
CA LEU A 117 0.78 8.95 15.07
C LEU A 117 -0.14 8.06 14.22
N ARG A 118 0.35 6.88 13.81
CA ARG A 118 -0.45 5.85 13.15
C ARG A 118 -0.67 4.67 14.09
N LYS A 119 -1.83 4.04 14.02
CA LYS A 119 -2.08 2.74 14.62
C LYS A 119 -1.84 1.64 13.60
N GLN A 120 -1.43 0.47 14.03
CA GLN A 120 -1.17 -0.67 13.16
C GLN A 120 -1.55 -2.00 13.81
N ILE A 121 -2.03 -2.92 12.97
CA ILE A 121 -2.37 -4.29 13.33
C ILE A 121 -2.12 -5.19 12.12
N THR A 122 -1.75 -6.43 12.35
CA THR A 122 -1.65 -7.45 11.31
C THR A 122 -2.65 -8.56 11.58
N PHE A 123 -3.52 -8.80 10.61
CA PHE A 123 -4.38 -9.99 10.58
C PHE A 123 -3.67 -11.05 9.75
N ARG A 124 -3.47 -12.23 10.31
CA ARG A 124 -2.73 -13.32 9.67
C ARG A 124 -3.39 -14.67 9.86
N ALA A 125 -3.14 -15.61 8.96
CA ALA A 125 -3.52 -17.00 9.16
C ALA A 125 -2.85 -17.56 10.43
N ARG A 126 -3.48 -18.52 11.09
CA ARG A 126 -2.99 -19.06 12.36
C ARG A 126 -1.65 -19.81 12.21
N ASP A 127 -1.38 -20.33 11.01
CA ASP A 127 -0.14 -21.01 10.64
C ASP A 127 0.92 -20.05 10.04
N ALA A 128 0.64 -18.77 9.88
CA ALA A 128 1.61 -17.78 9.45
C ALA A 128 2.45 -17.28 10.64
N VAL A 129 3.69 -16.87 10.36
CA VAL A 129 4.57 -16.29 11.38
C VAL A 129 4.09 -14.93 11.87
N ASP A 130 4.44 -14.57 13.10
CA ASP A 130 4.14 -13.25 13.65
C ASP A 130 4.91 -12.15 12.92
N TYR A 131 4.21 -11.09 12.56
CA TYR A 131 4.81 -9.95 11.90
C TYR A 131 5.47 -9.00 12.90
N SER A 132 6.68 -8.59 12.57
CA SER A 132 7.39 -7.51 13.24
C SER A 132 7.92 -6.53 12.20
N PHE A 133 7.95 -5.25 12.52
CA PHE A 133 8.40 -4.19 11.62
C PHE A 133 9.51 -3.37 12.30
N SER A 134 10.65 -3.24 11.65
CA SER A 134 11.80 -2.49 12.20
C SER A 134 12.18 -2.91 13.62
N GLY A 135 12.14 -4.21 13.91
CA GLY A 135 12.43 -4.76 15.25
C GLY A 135 11.32 -4.54 16.30
N GLN A 136 10.19 -3.97 15.90
CA GLN A 136 9.03 -3.76 16.77
C GLN A 136 7.97 -4.84 16.52
N GLN A 137 7.50 -5.47 17.58
CA GLN A 137 6.32 -6.32 17.49
C GLN A 137 5.09 -5.48 17.17
N VAL A 138 4.39 -5.86 16.13
CA VAL A 138 3.06 -5.34 15.76
C VAL A 138 2.01 -6.23 16.42
N LEU A 139 0.85 -5.69 16.77
CA LEU A 139 -0.28 -6.50 17.19
C LEU A 139 -0.64 -7.49 16.08
N ASN A 140 -0.54 -8.78 16.36
CA ASN A 140 -0.93 -9.86 15.46
C ASN A 140 -2.23 -10.48 15.95
N THR A 141 -3.21 -10.59 15.06
CA THR A 141 -4.55 -11.14 15.34
C THR A 141 -4.87 -12.18 14.27
N PRO A 142 -5.57 -13.27 14.61
CA PRO A 142 -6.02 -14.25 13.64
C PRO A 142 -6.90 -13.61 12.55
N LEU A 143 -6.71 -14.05 11.30
CA LEU A 143 -7.41 -13.50 10.14
C LEU A 143 -8.93 -13.74 10.20
N ASP A 144 -9.36 -14.83 10.81
CA ASP A 144 -10.78 -15.15 11.03
C ASP A 144 -11.48 -14.24 12.07
N GLU A 145 -10.70 -13.45 12.83
CA GLU A 145 -11.19 -12.40 13.74
C GLU A 145 -11.17 -11.00 13.09
N ALA A 146 -10.69 -10.90 11.86
CA ALA A 146 -10.57 -9.62 11.15
C ALA A 146 -11.95 -9.05 10.75
N PRO A 147 -12.08 -7.72 10.68
CA PRO A 147 -13.25 -7.10 10.06
C PRO A 147 -13.51 -7.62 8.64
N ASP A 148 -14.79 -7.73 8.26
CA ASP A 148 -15.23 -8.28 6.95
C ASP A 148 -14.47 -7.64 5.77
N LEU A 149 -14.22 -6.33 5.81
CA LEU A 149 -13.51 -5.63 4.74
C LEU A 149 -12.08 -6.19 4.54
N VAL A 150 -11.40 -6.54 5.63
CA VAL A 150 -10.03 -7.09 5.57
C VAL A 150 -10.05 -8.46 4.88
N GLN A 151 -10.99 -9.32 5.26
CA GLN A 151 -11.15 -10.65 4.64
C GLN A 151 -11.50 -10.52 3.16
N ARG A 152 -12.42 -9.61 2.80
CA ARG A 152 -12.81 -9.35 1.41
C ARG A 152 -11.65 -8.85 0.55
N VAL A 153 -10.81 -7.98 1.10
CA VAL A 153 -9.61 -7.47 0.41
C VAL A 153 -8.63 -8.60 0.12
N LEU A 154 -8.42 -9.51 1.07
CA LEU A 154 -7.58 -10.69 0.85
C LEU A 154 -8.16 -11.61 -0.23
N ASP A 155 -9.44 -11.93 -0.16
CA ASP A 155 -10.12 -12.77 -1.16
C ASP A 155 -10.09 -12.12 -2.55
N TYR A 156 -10.28 -10.80 -2.62
CA TYR A 156 -10.17 -10.06 -3.86
C TYR A 156 -8.75 -10.16 -4.45
N THR A 157 -7.72 -10.00 -3.61
CA THR A 157 -6.32 -10.13 -4.03
C THR A 157 -6.04 -11.50 -4.61
N LYS A 158 -6.45 -12.58 -3.93
CA LYS A 158 -6.25 -13.95 -4.41
C LYS A 158 -6.90 -14.17 -5.78
N ARG A 159 -8.12 -13.70 -5.96
CA ARG A 159 -8.83 -13.79 -7.26
C ARG A 159 -8.19 -12.94 -8.34
N LEU A 160 -7.70 -11.75 -8.00
CA LEU A 160 -6.98 -10.88 -8.93
C LEU A 160 -5.72 -11.59 -9.46
N ILE A 161 -4.97 -12.28 -8.59
CA ILE A 161 -3.81 -13.08 -8.99
C ILE A 161 -4.24 -14.20 -9.93
N VAL A 162 -5.24 -15.00 -9.56
CA VAL A 162 -5.74 -16.12 -10.39
C VAL A 162 -6.17 -15.65 -11.78
N ALA A 163 -6.89 -14.54 -11.86
CA ALA A 163 -7.39 -14.00 -13.11
C ALA A 163 -6.29 -13.46 -14.06
N ASN A 164 -5.12 -13.13 -13.52
CA ASN A 164 -4.06 -12.48 -14.27
C ASN A 164 -2.78 -13.30 -14.44
N ARG A 165 -2.58 -14.38 -13.68
CA ARG A 165 -1.33 -15.16 -13.71
C ARG A 165 -0.98 -15.74 -15.08
N GLU A 166 -1.98 -16.06 -15.92
CA GLU A 166 -1.76 -16.61 -17.25
C GLU A 166 -1.43 -15.52 -18.29
N THR A 167 -1.86 -14.29 -18.06
CA THR A 167 -1.76 -13.20 -19.02
C THR A 167 -0.74 -12.14 -18.63
N TYR A 168 -0.38 -12.08 -17.38
CA TYR A 168 0.59 -11.12 -16.85
C TYR A 168 1.83 -11.85 -16.32
N ALA A 169 2.88 -11.91 -17.15
CA ALA A 169 4.07 -12.74 -16.93
C ALA A 169 4.75 -12.57 -15.54
N LYS A 170 4.67 -11.37 -14.94
CA LYS A 170 5.23 -11.14 -13.59
C LYS A 170 4.47 -11.85 -12.47
N TRP A 171 3.30 -12.38 -12.76
CA TRP A 171 2.49 -13.14 -11.79
C TRP A 171 2.34 -14.62 -12.16
N ALA A 172 3.02 -15.09 -13.22
CA ALA A 172 2.88 -16.48 -13.69
C ALA A 172 3.13 -17.51 -12.57
N ASP A 173 4.14 -17.26 -11.75
CA ASP A 173 4.55 -18.16 -10.66
C ASP A 173 4.04 -17.70 -9.29
N VAL A 174 3.15 -16.69 -9.24
CA VAL A 174 2.58 -16.22 -7.98
C VAL A 174 1.47 -17.17 -7.52
N ASP A 175 1.70 -17.85 -6.40
CA ASP A 175 0.69 -18.70 -5.77
C ASP A 175 -0.24 -17.83 -4.91
N PRO A 176 -1.55 -17.71 -5.25
CA PRO A 176 -2.51 -16.95 -4.46
C PRO A 176 -2.67 -17.48 -3.03
N ASP A 177 -2.44 -18.77 -2.77
CA ASP A 177 -2.61 -19.35 -1.45
C ASP A 177 -1.49 -19.04 -0.48
N THR A 178 -0.37 -18.50 -0.96
CA THR A 178 0.69 -17.95 -0.09
C THR A 178 0.29 -16.64 0.58
N TYR A 179 -0.71 -15.92 0.06
CA TYR A 179 -1.20 -14.68 0.66
C TYR A 179 -2.09 -14.98 1.86
N ASN A 180 -1.53 -14.80 3.02
CA ASN A 180 -2.07 -15.26 4.30
C ASN A 180 -2.08 -14.18 5.38
N ALA A 181 -1.76 -12.92 5.03
CA ALA A 181 -1.73 -11.81 5.98
C ALA A 181 -2.17 -10.48 5.35
N VAL A 182 -2.80 -9.64 6.17
CA VAL A 182 -3.16 -8.26 5.85
C VAL A 182 -2.67 -7.35 6.96
N HIS A 183 -1.69 -6.50 6.65
CA HIS A 183 -1.19 -5.48 7.56
C HIS A 183 -1.98 -4.19 7.38
N CYS A 184 -2.63 -3.72 8.42
CA CYS A 184 -3.48 -2.53 8.42
C CYS A 184 -2.82 -1.37 9.16
N ASN A 185 -2.83 -0.19 8.54
CA ASN A 185 -2.38 1.07 9.15
C ASN A 185 -3.51 2.09 9.13
N LEU A 186 -3.83 2.68 10.29
CA LEU A 186 -4.73 3.84 10.38
C LEU A 186 -3.92 5.13 10.51
N TYR A 187 -4.15 6.04 9.58
CA TYR A 187 -3.64 7.42 9.58
C TYR A 187 -4.82 8.34 9.96
N ALA A 188 -5.03 8.53 11.26
CA ALA A 188 -6.16 9.31 11.77
C ALA A 188 -5.95 10.82 11.68
N THR A 189 -4.72 11.28 11.48
CA THR A 189 -4.37 12.70 11.41
C THR A 189 -3.50 13.01 10.18
N PRO A 190 -3.46 14.27 9.72
CA PRO A 190 -2.57 14.67 8.63
C PRO A 190 -1.08 14.40 8.93
N ALA A 191 -0.67 14.58 10.16
CA ALA A 191 0.72 14.36 10.59
C ALA A 191 1.13 12.88 10.64
N ALA A 192 0.15 11.96 10.66
CA ALA A 192 0.45 10.53 10.61
C ALA A 192 1.10 10.18 9.27
N ALA A 193 2.28 9.58 9.31
CA ALA A 193 3.11 9.25 8.15
C ALA A 193 3.90 7.97 8.41
N VAL A 194 4.49 7.41 7.36
CA VAL A 194 5.53 6.38 7.46
C VAL A 194 6.79 6.92 6.83
N LYS A 195 7.89 6.87 7.57
CA LYS A 195 9.21 7.24 7.05
C LYS A 195 9.63 6.30 5.92
N ALA A 196 10.59 6.73 5.11
CA ALA A 196 11.13 5.91 4.04
C ALA A 196 11.67 4.57 4.58
N HIS A 197 11.15 3.47 4.04
CA HIS A 197 11.45 2.09 4.43
C HIS A 197 11.33 1.15 3.24
N LYS A 198 11.73 -0.08 3.44
CA LYS A 198 11.52 -1.22 2.55
C LYS A 198 10.68 -2.24 3.32
N ASP A 199 9.81 -2.94 2.63
CA ASP A 199 9.12 -4.12 3.19
C ASP A 199 9.95 -5.36 2.87
N ASN A 200 11.01 -5.59 3.65
CA ASN A 200 11.97 -6.67 3.45
C ASN A 200 12.25 -7.46 4.74
N GLU A 201 11.26 -7.53 5.61
CA GLU A 201 11.32 -8.31 6.83
C GLU A 201 11.38 -9.82 6.53
N ALA A 202 12.10 -10.56 7.39
CA ALA A 202 12.34 -12.01 7.22
C ALA A 202 11.06 -12.86 7.21
N GLN A 203 9.94 -12.32 7.68
CA GLN A 203 8.64 -12.98 7.66
C GLN A 203 8.00 -13.04 6.26
N LEU A 204 8.45 -12.17 5.34
CA LEU A 204 7.88 -12.06 4.00
C LEU A 204 8.50 -13.07 3.05
N ILE A 205 7.68 -13.65 2.17
CA ILE A 205 8.18 -14.43 1.05
C ILE A 205 8.83 -13.46 0.05
N VAL A 206 10.14 -13.65 -0.14
CA VAL A 206 10.95 -12.79 -1.01
C VAL A 206 10.43 -12.82 -2.45
N GLY A 207 10.33 -11.66 -3.08
CA GLY A 207 9.87 -11.52 -4.46
C GLY A 207 8.36 -11.60 -4.67
N ALA A 208 7.59 -12.00 -3.64
CA ALA A 208 6.14 -11.97 -3.75
C ALA A 208 5.63 -10.53 -3.89
N PRO A 209 4.74 -10.22 -4.86
CA PRO A 209 4.11 -8.92 -4.98
C PRO A 209 3.39 -8.50 -3.70
N ILE A 210 3.48 -7.21 -3.35
CA ILE A 210 2.78 -6.63 -2.20
C ILE A 210 1.63 -5.78 -2.70
N PHE A 211 0.41 -6.05 -2.23
CA PHE A 211 -0.82 -5.38 -2.65
C PHE A 211 -1.26 -4.39 -1.58
N SER A 212 -1.23 -3.11 -1.87
CA SER A 212 -1.49 -2.02 -0.93
C SER A 212 -2.78 -1.27 -1.31
N TYR A 213 -3.83 -1.51 -0.57
CA TYR A 213 -5.15 -0.88 -0.75
C TYR A 213 -5.26 0.38 0.10
N THR A 214 -5.89 1.41 -0.44
CA THR A 214 -6.16 2.66 0.25
C THR A 214 -7.65 2.88 0.40
N PHE A 215 -8.11 3.12 1.63
CA PHE A 215 -9.48 3.52 1.94
C PHE A 215 -9.45 4.85 2.66
N LEU A 216 -10.34 5.77 2.27
CA LEU A 216 -10.45 7.10 2.84
C LEU A 216 -11.82 7.28 3.49
N ALA A 217 -11.87 8.02 4.59
CA ALA A 217 -13.11 8.42 5.23
C ALA A 217 -13.00 9.84 5.77
N SER A 218 -14.10 10.60 5.70
CA SER A 218 -14.21 11.89 6.38
C SER A 218 -14.54 11.69 7.86
N LYS A 219 -13.95 12.51 8.73
CA LYS A 219 -14.21 12.46 10.18
C LYS A 219 -15.59 12.97 10.54
N ASP A 220 -16.07 13.94 9.80
CA ASP A 220 -17.35 14.62 10.00
C ASP A 220 -18.51 14.02 9.21
N GLY A 221 -18.27 12.93 8.47
CA GLY A 221 -19.29 12.30 7.64
C GLY A 221 -19.67 13.07 6.37
N SER A 222 -18.97 14.17 6.04
CA SER A 222 -19.27 14.99 4.85
C SER A 222 -18.99 14.28 3.52
N GLY A 223 -18.24 13.16 3.55
CA GLY A 223 -17.75 12.49 2.36
C GLY A 223 -16.56 13.19 1.69
N ALA A 224 -16.23 14.42 2.09
CA ALA A 224 -15.11 15.15 1.55
C ALA A 224 -13.77 14.59 2.07
N VAL A 225 -13.05 13.87 1.22
CA VAL A 225 -11.75 13.26 1.54
C VAL A 225 -10.65 13.77 0.62
N ARG A 226 -9.41 13.69 1.09
CA ARG A 226 -8.23 14.09 0.33
C ARG A 226 -7.25 12.94 0.23
N PRO A 227 -6.80 12.62 -1.00
CA PRO A 227 -5.82 11.58 -1.24
C PRO A 227 -4.49 11.88 -0.52
N ARG A 228 -3.70 10.83 -0.29
CA ARG A 228 -2.36 10.92 0.33
C ARG A 228 -1.30 10.58 -0.69
N GLU A 229 -0.17 11.25 -0.60
CA GLU A 229 0.97 10.99 -1.46
C GLU A 229 1.77 9.80 -0.95
N PHE A 230 2.03 8.85 -1.85
CA PHE A 230 2.97 7.75 -1.71
C PHE A 230 4.19 8.07 -2.56
N GLU A 231 5.37 8.00 -1.99
CA GLU A 231 6.61 8.30 -2.69
C GLU A 231 7.55 7.11 -2.71
N ILE A 232 8.24 6.97 -3.84
CA ILE A 232 9.43 6.14 -3.99
C ILE A 232 10.65 7.03 -3.82
N ALA A 233 11.64 6.55 -3.09
CA ALA A 233 12.80 7.33 -2.73
C ALA A 233 14.09 6.51 -2.74
N THR A 234 15.22 7.18 -2.96
CA THR A 234 16.56 6.64 -2.81
C THR A 234 17.27 7.30 -1.64
N PRO A 235 18.09 6.55 -0.90
CA PRO A 235 18.89 7.12 0.18
C PRO A 235 20.03 7.98 -0.38
N TYR A 236 20.36 9.05 0.31
CA TYR A 236 21.57 9.84 0.08
C TYR A 236 22.13 10.34 1.42
N MET A 237 23.40 10.73 1.42
CA MET A 237 24.02 11.30 2.60
C MET A 237 24.00 12.82 2.53
N ARG A 238 23.38 13.46 3.51
CA ARG A 238 23.26 14.92 3.62
C ARG A 238 24.14 15.44 4.76
N PRO A 239 24.95 16.49 4.52
CA PRO A 239 25.66 17.15 5.61
C PRO A 239 24.67 17.88 6.53
N VAL A 240 24.78 17.65 7.84
CA VAL A 240 23.94 18.27 8.86
C VAL A 240 24.83 18.87 9.94
N GLY A 241 24.53 20.09 10.36
CA GLY A 241 25.30 20.83 11.34
C GLY A 241 26.12 21.97 10.73
N GLY A 242 26.64 22.85 11.60
CA GLY A 242 27.35 24.05 11.19
C GLY A 242 28.83 23.80 10.88
N LYS A 243 29.76 24.31 11.76
CA LYS A 243 31.22 24.30 11.51
C LYS A 243 31.84 22.89 11.34
N ASN A 244 31.22 21.83 11.91
CA ASN A 244 31.66 20.44 11.77
C ASN A 244 30.46 19.60 11.30
N PRO A 245 30.13 19.58 10.02
CA PRO A 245 28.99 18.86 9.52
C PRO A 245 29.20 17.33 9.63
N ARG A 246 28.22 16.64 10.19
CA ARG A 246 28.14 15.18 10.13
C ARG A 246 27.27 14.78 8.93
N LEU A 247 27.53 13.61 8.35
CA LEU A 247 26.67 13.06 7.31
C LEU A 247 25.52 12.28 7.94
N GLU A 248 24.30 12.64 7.60
CA GLU A 248 23.09 11.89 7.96
C GLU A 248 22.44 11.33 6.71
N ARG A 249 21.88 10.11 6.86
CA ARG A 249 21.09 9.50 5.79
C ARG A 249 19.78 10.26 5.66
N ASP A 250 19.49 10.68 4.45
CA ASP A 250 18.21 11.26 4.04
C ASP A 250 17.70 10.56 2.78
N TYR A 251 16.51 10.90 2.29
CA TYR A 251 15.85 10.22 1.19
C TYR A 251 15.37 11.20 0.15
N LYS A 252 15.89 11.08 -1.07
CA LYS A 252 15.45 11.86 -2.23
C LYS A 252 14.29 11.16 -2.89
N ARG A 253 13.20 11.88 -3.13
CA ARG A 253 12.06 11.41 -3.93
C ARG A 253 12.53 11.15 -5.36
N VAL A 254 12.14 10.00 -5.89
CA VAL A 254 12.37 9.58 -7.29
C VAL A 254 11.06 9.63 -8.06
N ALA A 255 9.99 9.11 -7.45
CA ALA A 255 8.66 9.10 -8.02
C ALA A 255 7.62 9.28 -6.90
N GLY A 256 6.38 9.58 -7.27
CA GLY A 256 5.29 9.67 -6.33
C GLY A 256 3.95 9.51 -7.01
N VAL A 257 3.01 8.95 -6.28
CA VAL A 257 1.64 8.74 -6.71
C VAL A 257 0.68 9.17 -5.62
N THR A 258 -0.40 9.80 -6.02
CA THR A 258 -1.48 10.17 -5.09
C THR A 258 -2.46 9.01 -5.00
N LEU A 259 -2.68 8.50 -3.77
CA LEU A 259 -3.57 7.37 -3.51
C LEU A 259 -4.93 7.87 -3.04
N GLY A 260 -5.96 7.58 -3.85
CA GLY A 260 -7.37 7.88 -3.59
C GLY A 260 -8.10 6.73 -2.87
N ASP A 261 -9.40 6.95 -2.64
CA ASP A 261 -10.26 5.92 -2.05
C ASP A 261 -10.48 4.76 -3.04
N GLY A 262 -10.32 3.52 -2.55
CA GLY A 262 -10.43 2.30 -3.36
C GLY A 262 -9.24 2.02 -4.27
N ASP A 263 -8.16 2.81 -4.24
CA ASP A 263 -6.97 2.55 -5.05
C ASP A 263 -6.19 1.34 -4.53
N LEU A 264 -5.70 0.53 -5.47
CA LEU A 264 -4.75 -0.55 -5.24
C LEU A 264 -3.40 -0.19 -5.87
N LEU A 265 -2.36 -0.17 -5.07
CA LEU A 265 -0.97 -0.09 -5.50
C LEU A 265 -0.31 -1.46 -5.32
N VAL A 266 0.24 -2.02 -6.39
CA VAL A 266 1.03 -3.26 -6.34
C VAL A 266 2.50 -2.95 -6.50
N MET A 267 3.30 -3.36 -5.52
CA MET A 267 4.76 -3.30 -5.56
C MET A 267 5.28 -4.70 -5.87
N GLN A 268 6.06 -4.85 -6.94
CA GLN A 268 6.51 -6.15 -7.42
C GLN A 268 7.95 -6.16 -7.91
N GLY A 269 8.48 -7.37 -8.12
CA GLY A 269 9.89 -7.57 -8.47
C GLY A 269 10.80 -7.06 -7.35
N ASP A 270 11.88 -6.40 -7.72
CA ASP A 270 12.91 -5.92 -6.77
C ASP A 270 12.54 -4.63 -6.02
N MET A 271 11.26 -4.22 -6.06
CA MET A 271 10.82 -2.98 -5.39
C MET A 271 11.24 -2.92 -3.92
N GLN A 272 11.19 -4.04 -3.20
CA GLN A 272 11.50 -4.07 -1.76
C GLN A 272 13.00 -4.24 -1.47
N SER A 273 13.79 -4.75 -2.42
CA SER A 273 15.25 -4.84 -2.29
C SER A 273 15.95 -3.56 -2.73
N GLU A 274 15.44 -2.89 -3.78
CA GLU A 274 16.10 -1.76 -4.43
C GLU A 274 15.63 -0.40 -3.87
N TRP A 275 14.32 -0.23 -3.62
CA TRP A 275 13.71 1.07 -3.41
C TRP A 275 13.14 1.26 -2.01
N TYR A 276 13.26 2.48 -1.50
CA TYR A 276 12.54 2.92 -0.32
C TYR A 276 11.20 3.53 -0.73
N HIS A 277 10.20 3.37 0.12
CA HIS A 277 8.92 4.02 -0.09
C HIS A 277 8.41 4.64 1.22
N ARG A 278 7.52 5.62 1.10
CA ARG A 278 6.92 6.33 2.25
C ARG A 278 5.53 6.87 1.95
N ILE A 279 4.75 7.06 3.02
CA ILE A 279 3.55 7.91 2.99
C ILE A 279 3.93 9.26 3.57
N VAL A 280 3.75 10.29 2.77
CA VAL A 280 4.09 11.67 3.17
C VAL A 280 3.04 12.20 4.15
N ALA A 281 3.48 12.99 5.13
CA ALA A 281 2.56 13.70 6.01
C ALA A 281 1.66 14.64 5.19
N GLY A 282 0.37 14.64 5.49
CA GLY A 282 -0.58 15.53 4.85
C GLY A 282 -0.51 16.95 5.40
N SER A 283 -0.97 17.91 4.63
CA SER A 283 -1.18 19.29 5.09
C SER A 283 -2.31 19.33 6.14
N ASN A 284 -2.07 19.97 7.29
CA ASN A 284 -3.10 20.17 8.31
C ASN A 284 -4.32 20.92 7.76
N LYS A 285 -4.11 21.84 6.82
CA LYS A 285 -5.20 22.61 6.19
C LYS A 285 -6.07 21.74 5.26
N LEU A 286 -5.43 20.90 4.45
CA LEU A 286 -6.13 20.15 3.39
C LEU A 286 -6.66 18.79 3.86
N HIS A 287 -5.97 18.13 4.80
CA HIS A 287 -6.25 16.75 5.20
C HIS A 287 -6.86 16.64 6.61
N ALA A 288 -7.19 17.76 7.26
CA ALA A 288 -7.69 17.78 8.65
C ALA A 288 -8.87 16.83 8.86
N ASN A 289 -9.78 16.78 7.88
CA ASN A 289 -10.99 15.97 7.91
C ASN A 289 -10.83 14.56 7.36
N THR A 290 -9.66 14.19 6.81
CA THR A 290 -9.47 12.88 6.17
C THR A 290 -8.77 11.90 7.10
N MET A 291 -9.35 10.72 7.25
CA MET A 291 -8.71 9.52 7.77
C MET A 291 -8.36 8.59 6.60
N ARG A 292 -7.28 7.83 6.74
CA ARG A 292 -6.88 6.80 5.78
C ARG A 292 -6.64 5.49 6.50
N VAL A 293 -7.24 4.41 6.01
CA VAL A 293 -6.83 3.05 6.32
C VAL A 293 -6.08 2.51 5.10
N ASN A 294 -4.90 1.98 5.33
CA ASN A 294 -4.16 1.21 4.34
C ASN A 294 -4.18 -0.26 4.74
N MET A 295 -4.50 -1.13 3.81
CA MET A 295 -4.45 -2.57 3.95
C MET A 295 -3.41 -3.12 2.99
N THR A 296 -2.35 -3.71 3.53
CA THR A 296 -1.26 -4.29 2.74
C THR A 296 -1.35 -5.80 2.83
N VAL A 297 -1.78 -6.44 1.73
CA VAL A 297 -1.85 -7.90 1.61
C VAL A 297 -0.47 -8.44 1.28
N ARG A 298 -0.01 -9.41 2.05
CA ARG A 298 1.35 -9.94 2.01
C ARG A 298 1.35 -11.46 2.09
N ALA A 299 2.38 -12.07 1.51
CA ALA A 299 2.68 -13.49 1.64
C ALA A 299 3.71 -13.68 2.76
N PHE A 300 3.31 -14.33 3.85
CA PHE A 300 4.19 -14.66 4.98
C PHE A 300 4.58 -16.12 4.95
N HIS A 301 5.77 -16.41 5.44
CA HIS A 301 6.17 -17.80 5.72
C HIS A 301 5.20 -18.45 6.73
N LYS A 302 5.06 -19.77 6.60
CA LYS A 302 4.35 -20.57 7.60
C LYS A 302 5.31 -20.97 8.72
N THR A 303 4.76 -21.17 9.92
CA THR A 303 5.54 -21.53 11.11
C THR A 303 6.30 -22.86 10.95
N ASP A 304 5.77 -23.78 10.15
CA ASP A 304 6.40 -25.07 9.89
C ASP A 304 7.59 -24.98 8.91
N ASN A 305 7.84 -23.81 8.31
CA ASN A 305 8.88 -23.59 7.31
C ASN A 305 10.05 -22.72 7.86
N LEU A 306 10.09 -22.46 9.13
CA LEU A 306 11.15 -21.78 9.86
C LEU A 306 11.85 -22.77 10.82
#